data_7b2dbec55a8a67b0723978f4971510e6
#
_entry.id   7b2dbec55a8a67b0723978f4971510e6
#
_cell.length_a   1.000
_cell.length_b   1.000
_cell.length_c   1.000
_cell.angle_alpha   90.00
_cell.angle_beta   90.00
_cell.angle_gamma   90.00
#
_symmetry.space_group_name_H-M   'P 1'
#
loop_
_entity.id
_entity.type
_entity.pdbx_description
1 polymer ?
#
loop_
_entity_poly.entity_id
_entity_poly.type
_entity_poly.pdbx_seq_one_letter_code
_entity_poly.pdbx_strand_id
1 'polypeptide(L)'
;MKPFFLSTAILALTLAACETGTAVGEVDAKPQAEAQVAFTNATAMQSYDNLGLVKGAPKPLPEAGGTLIANPQAVFADAISYAADTNSYSLLVWWKGNLVLETYFDPYDQNVRPEPASMHKSLLGLVTAKAIADGLIESADTPIGTYIDTWKDDPRGEITVRQLLTMSSGLAPLSYEGGEEAPARKFMAGTLDARATLLNMQLEEGAEPHFHYINTVSQLLMLTLEEAIGQPYVDYLSEQIWQPIGAEDAYVYYFEEDGFPRGYASFLATAKDWLRLGLLVKDNGAFGGGQVIDASVVKALKAPSELNPDYGWQIWRGETYEENRFYNDEKAGFSVYASAPYLADDLVYFDGFGGQRVITSETEDLVIVRLGDTRTDWDDAKLPNLVTGALHTLDAE
;
A
#
# COMPACT_ATOMS: atom_id res chain seq x y z
N MET A 1 26.65 -14.88 -20.18
CA MET A 1 26.44 -15.57 -18.88
C MET A 1 25.39 -14.76 -18.16
N LYS A 2 24.24 -15.34 -17.93
CA LYS A 2 23.05 -14.64 -17.41
C LYS A 2 23.13 -14.54 -15.89
N PRO A 3 22.90 -13.37 -15.27
CA PRO A 3 22.64 -13.26 -13.84
C PRO A 3 21.11 -13.35 -13.61
N PHE A 4 20.57 -14.56 -13.42
CA PHE A 4 19.13 -14.78 -13.52
C PHE A 4 18.46 -15.23 -12.22
N PHE A 5 19.04 -15.09 -11.04
CA PHE A 5 18.50 -15.76 -9.85
C PHE A 5 18.25 -14.92 -8.60
N LEU A 6 18.47 -13.59 -8.57
CA LEU A 6 18.34 -12.85 -7.29
C LEU A 6 16.95 -12.22 -7.03
N SER A 7 16.21 -11.83 -8.05
CA SER A 7 15.00 -11.03 -7.83
C SER A 7 13.75 -11.81 -7.42
N THR A 8 13.55 -13.00 -7.96
CA THR A 8 12.37 -13.83 -7.68
C THR A 8 12.37 -14.43 -6.28
N ALA A 9 13.54 -14.76 -5.74
CA ALA A 9 13.65 -15.38 -4.42
C ALA A 9 13.30 -14.43 -3.26
N ILE A 10 13.57 -13.13 -3.43
CA ILE A 10 13.41 -12.14 -2.35
C ILE A 10 11.95 -11.73 -2.16
N LEU A 11 11.23 -11.52 -3.26
CA LEU A 11 9.81 -11.20 -3.18
C LEU A 11 8.99 -12.37 -2.61
N ALA A 12 9.37 -13.61 -2.93
CA ALA A 12 8.73 -14.81 -2.40
C ALA A 12 8.94 -14.98 -0.88
N LEU A 13 10.13 -14.61 -0.35
CA LEU A 13 10.42 -14.75 1.08
C LEU A 13 9.66 -13.73 1.95
N THR A 14 9.56 -12.48 1.51
CA THR A 14 8.88 -11.43 2.29
C THR A 14 7.37 -11.62 2.37
N LEU A 15 6.76 -12.18 1.32
CA LEU A 15 5.31 -12.41 1.30
C LEU A 15 4.90 -13.73 1.97
N ALA A 16 5.78 -14.75 1.96
CA ALA A 16 5.54 -16.00 2.69
C ALA A 16 5.46 -15.79 4.21
N ALA A 17 6.16 -14.79 4.74
CA ALA A 17 6.09 -14.47 6.18
C ALA A 17 4.72 -13.91 6.61
N CYS A 18 3.95 -13.33 5.68
CA CYS A 18 2.62 -12.79 6.00
C CYS A 18 1.56 -13.87 6.26
N GLU A 19 1.74 -15.08 5.74
CA GLU A 19 0.66 -16.08 5.76
C GLU A 19 1.03 -17.39 6.49
N THR A 20 2.30 -17.67 6.81
CA THR A 20 2.68 -19.00 7.31
C THR A 20 3.03 -19.10 8.80
N GLY A 21 3.10 -17.99 9.54
CA GLY A 21 3.43 -18.02 10.98
C GLY A 21 4.73 -18.73 11.36
N THR A 22 5.53 -19.16 10.38
CA THR A 22 6.83 -19.73 10.61
C THR A 22 7.83 -18.61 10.84
N ALA A 23 8.54 -18.66 11.97
CA ALA A 23 9.67 -17.79 12.23
C ALA A 23 10.58 -17.77 10.99
N VAL A 24 10.64 -16.66 10.29
CA VAL A 24 11.60 -16.44 9.21
C VAL A 24 12.96 -16.42 9.91
N GLY A 25 13.76 -17.44 9.66
CA GLY A 25 15.17 -17.43 10.10
C GLY A 25 15.82 -16.14 9.59
N GLU A 26 16.83 -15.65 10.30
CA GLU A 26 17.62 -14.47 9.90
C GLU A 26 17.88 -14.54 8.39
N VAL A 27 17.13 -13.74 7.62
CA VAL A 27 17.37 -13.57 6.19
C VAL A 27 18.61 -12.69 6.09
N ASP A 28 19.62 -13.21 5.45
CA ASP A 28 20.87 -12.48 5.26
C ASP A 28 20.58 -11.10 4.64
N ALA A 29 20.75 -10.02 5.41
CA ALA A 29 20.34 -8.66 5.01
C ALA A 29 21.09 -8.17 3.76
N LYS A 30 22.27 -8.74 3.47
CA LYS A 30 23.07 -8.38 2.29
C LYS A 30 22.38 -8.63 0.93
N PRO A 31 21.77 -9.80 0.67
CA PRO A 31 21.06 -10.03 -0.58
C PRO A 31 19.83 -9.13 -0.76
N GLN A 32 19.17 -8.75 0.33
CA GLN A 32 18.02 -7.82 0.28
C GLN A 32 18.46 -6.39 -0.04
N ALA A 33 19.53 -5.91 0.60
CA ALA A 33 20.05 -4.59 0.34
C ALA A 33 20.56 -4.47 -1.12
N GLU A 34 21.26 -5.48 -1.63
CA GLU A 34 21.74 -5.50 -3.02
C GLU A 34 20.59 -5.56 -4.04
N ALA A 35 19.53 -6.30 -3.74
CA ALA A 35 18.37 -6.34 -4.62
C ALA A 35 17.58 -5.03 -4.60
N GLN A 36 17.43 -4.40 -3.44
CA GLN A 36 16.75 -3.10 -3.35
C GLN A 36 17.58 -1.96 -3.94
N VAL A 37 18.89 -1.96 -3.82
CA VAL A 37 19.77 -1.04 -4.56
C VAL A 37 19.60 -1.24 -6.06
N ALA A 38 19.40 -2.46 -6.52
CA ALA A 38 19.07 -2.71 -7.92
C ALA A 38 17.73 -2.08 -8.36
N PHE A 39 16.71 -2.07 -7.51
CA PHE A 39 15.41 -1.41 -7.77
C PHE A 39 15.48 0.11 -7.75
N THR A 40 16.39 0.69 -7.03
CA THR A 40 16.52 2.13 -6.86
C THR A 40 17.32 2.80 -7.97
N ASN A 41 18.01 2.01 -8.78
CA ASN A 41 18.86 2.49 -9.87
C ASN A 41 18.06 2.40 -11.19
N ALA A 42 17.95 3.49 -11.94
CA ALA A 42 17.23 3.51 -13.23
C ALA A 42 17.73 2.42 -14.20
N THR A 43 19.00 2.04 -14.10
CA THR A 43 19.59 0.95 -14.89
C THR A 43 19.10 -0.42 -14.42
N ALA A 44 18.80 -0.59 -13.15
CA ALA A 44 18.27 -1.84 -12.59
C ALA A 44 16.76 -1.99 -12.80
N MET A 45 16.00 -0.89 -12.86
CA MET A 45 14.61 -0.91 -13.29
C MET A 45 14.44 -1.46 -14.70
N GLN A 46 15.43 -1.24 -15.59
CA GLN A 46 15.48 -1.83 -16.93
C GLN A 46 15.70 -3.35 -16.92
N SER A 47 16.11 -3.95 -15.82
CA SER A 47 16.26 -5.40 -15.68
C SER A 47 14.98 -6.13 -15.22
N TYR A 48 13.93 -5.39 -14.85
CA TYR A 48 12.58 -5.92 -14.67
C TYR A 48 11.90 -5.98 -16.02
N ASP A 49 11.85 -7.15 -16.60
CA ASP A 49 11.31 -7.36 -17.94
C ASP A 49 9.79 -7.05 -18.04
N ASN A 50 9.09 -6.85 -16.90
CA ASN A 50 7.64 -6.75 -16.82
C ASN A 50 7.13 -5.52 -16.04
N LEU A 51 7.80 -4.36 -16.16
CA LEU A 51 7.30 -3.11 -15.59
C LEU A 51 6.47 -2.32 -16.59
N GLY A 52 5.25 -1.94 -16.18
CA GLY A 52 4.41 -0.97 -16.88
C GLY A 52 4.63 0.44 -16.37
N LEU A 53 4.68 1.40 -17.28
CA LEU A 53 4.79 2.82 -16.96
C LEU A 53 3.44 3.40 -16.57
N VAL A 54 3.35 4.01 -15.41
CA VAL A 54 2.29 4.93 -15.00
C VAL A 54 2.79 6.34 -15.22
N LYS A 55 2.30 7.00 -16.25
CA LYS A 55 2.80 8.32 -16.66
C LYS A 55 2.38 9.40 -15.67
N GLY A 56 3.34 10.19 -15.22
CA GLY A 56 3.13 11.34 -14.37
C GLY A 56 2.99 12.65 -15.14
N ALA A 57 2.77 13.74 -14.38
CA ALA A 57 2.83 15.13 -14.84
C ALA A 57 3.42 15.99 -13.71
N PRO A 58 4.73 15.93 -13.46
CA PRO A 58 5.36 16.47 -12.26
C PRO A 58 5.05 17.94 -12.02
N LYS A 59 4.63 18.25 -10.79
CA LYS A 59 4.39 19.62 -10.29
C LYS A 59 5.00 19.76 -8.90
N PRO A 60 5.36 20.98 -8.46
CA PRO A 60 5.73 21.21 -7.07
C PRO A 60 4.64 20.73 -6.09
N LEU A 61 5.03 20.41 -4.86
CA LEU A 61 4.06 20.16 -3.79
C LEU A 61 3.26 21.45 -3.51
N PRO A 62 1.98 21.33 -3.11
CA PRO A 62 1.10 22.48 -2.88
C PRO A 62 1.36 23.15 -1.52
N GLU A 63 2.61 23.52 -1.24
CA GLU A 63 3.00 24.12 0.03
C GLU A 63 2.35 25.50 0.27
N ALA A 64 1.93 25.73 1.52
CA ALA A 64 1.36 27.02 1.93
C ALA A 64 2.40 28.14 1.99
N GLY A 65 3.68 27.78 2.01
CA GLY A 65 4.82 28.69 2.10
C GLY A 65 5.16 29.09 3.54
N GLY A 66 6.39 29.58 3.72
CA GLY A 66 6.94 29.91 5.03
C GLY A 66 7.64 28.72 5.69
N THR A 67 8.50 29.01 6.66
CA THR A 67 9.19 28.00 7.46
C THR A 67 8.45 27.86 8.79
N LEU A 68 7.72 26.76 8.98
CA LEU A 68 7.04 26.50 10.24
C LEU A 68 8.00 26.05 11.35
N ILE A 69 9.09 25.36 10.98
CA ILE A 69 10.07 24.78 11.89
C ILE A 69 11.46 25.33 11.56
N ALA A 70 12.06 26.07 12.50
CA ALA A 70 13.35 26.72 12.26
C ALA A 70 14.53 25.72 12.12
N ASN A 71 14.48 24.57 12.82
CA ASN A 71 15.51 23.53 12.78
C ASN A 71 14.87 22.14 12.82
N PRO A 72 14.33 21.67 11.68
CA PRO A 72 13.64 20.39 11.64
C PRO A 72 14.54 19.21 12.00
N GLN A 73 15.84 19.25 11.67
CA GLN A 73 16.78 18.20 12.01
C GLN A 73 16.93 18.02 13.53
N ALA A 74 16.86 19.09 14.30
CA ALA A 74 16.89 19.00 15.76
C ALA A 74 15.54 18.57 16.35
N VAL A 75 14.44 19.08 15.81
CA VAL A 75 13.09 18.75 16.27
C VAL A 75 12.77 17.27 16.05
N PHE A 76 13.12 16.72 14.91
CA PHE A 76 12.87 15.32 14.56
C PHE A 76 14.08 14.41 14.77
N ALA A 77 15.06 14.80 15.61
CA ALA A 77 16.31 14.06 15.79
C ALA A 77 16.08 12.58 16.18
N ASP A 78 15.17 12.29 17.08
CA ASP A 78 14.84 10.93 17.52
C ASP A 78 14.15 10.11 16.42
N ALA A 79 13.26 10.74 15.65
CA ALA A 79 12.61 10.10 14.51
C ALA A 79 13.60 9.80 13.38
N ILE A 80 14.54 10.72 13.10
CA ILE A 80 15.62 10.54 12.12
C ILE A 80 16.56 9.42 12.56
N SER A 81 16.94 9.39 13.84
CA SER A 81 17.77 8.32 14.39
C SER A 81 17.11 6.95 14.27
N TYR A 82 15.83 6.85 14.66
CA TYR A 82 15.07 5.61 14.51
C TYR A 82 14.94 5.17 13.06
N ALA A 83 14.69 6.11 12.13
CA ALA A 83 14.63 5.82 10.70
C ALA A 83 15.98 5.30 10.17
N ALA A 84 17.10 5.90 10.59
CA ALA A 84 18.45 5.44 10.23
C ALA A 84 18.73 4.03 10.79
N ASP A 85 18.42 3.80 12.08
CA ASP A 85 18.64 2.52 12.75
C ASP A 85 17.78 1.38 12.16
N THR A 86 16.69 1.73 11.50
CA THR A 86 15.80 0.79 10.80
C THR A 86 16.05 0.74 9.29
N ASN A 87 17.22 1.17 8.83
CA ASN A 87 17.64 1.16 7.42
C ASN A 87 16.61 1.82 6.50
N SER A 88 16.16 3.00 6.85
CA SER A 88 15.25 3.75 5.97
C SER A 88 16.03 4.32 4.78
N TYR A 89 15.34 4.42 3.64
CA TYR A 89 15.83 5.10 2.42
C TYR A 89 15.41 6.56 2.44
N SER A 90 14.22 6.81 2.98
CA SER A 90 13.66 8.15 3.11
C SER A 90 12.76 8.27 4.32
N LEU A 91 12.74 9.49 4.88
CA LEU A 91 11.77 9.95 5.88
C LEU A 91 11.31 11.35 5.48
N LEU A 92 10.02 11.49 5.18
CA LEU A 92 9.38 12.77 4.89
C LEU A 92 8.31 13.05 5.91
N VAL A 93 8.21 14.31 6.36
CA VAL A 93 7.15 14.79 7.24
C VAL A 93 6.52 16.04 6.64
N TRP A 94 5.24 15.96 6.34
CA TRP A 94 4.39 17.10 5.99
C TRP A 94 3.55 17.48 7.19
N TRP A 95 3.52 18.76 7.51
CA TRP A 95 2.76 19.29 8.63
C TRP A 95 2.26 20.71 8.35
N LYS A 96 0.99 20.96 8.68
CA LYS A 96 0.33 22.28 8.56
C LYS A 96 0.63 22.96 7.21
N GLY A 97 0.44 22.22 6.12
CA GLY A 97 0.56 22.75 4.77
C GLY A 97 1.98 22.87 4.21
N ASN A 98 3.00 22.29 4.84
CA ASN A 98 4.39 22.36 4.39
C ASN A 98 5.15 21.04 4.56
N LEU A 99 6.09 20.76 3.65
CA LEU A 99 7.09 19.70 3.83
C LEU A 99 8.15 20.18 4.84
N VAL A 100 7.97 19.81 6.13
CA VAL A 100 8.82 20.28 7.23
C VAL A 100 10.07 19.43 7.45
N LEU A 101 10.09 18.18 6.97
CA LEU A 101 11.28 17.34 6.94
C LEU A 101 11.32 16.56 5.64
N GLU A 102 12.46 16.61 4.97
CA GLU A 102 12.80 15.79 3.83
C GLU A 102 14.21 15.24 4.04
N THR A 103 14.32 13.93 4.30
CA THR A 103 15.60 13.27 4.59
C THR A 103 15.71 11.99 3.76
N TYR A 104 16.85 11.82 3.12
CA TYR A 104 17.26 10.61 2.41
C TYR A 104 18.53 10.10 3.06
N PHE A 105 18.63 8.78 3.20
CA PHE A 105 19.76 8.12 3.86
C PHE A 105 20.68 7.49 2.82
N ASP A 106 22.00 7.75 2.94
CA ASP A 106 22.98 7.20 2.01
C ASP A 106 22.86 5.66 1.89
N PRO A 107 22.92 5.11 0.67
CA PRO A 107 23.24 5.74 -0.63
C PRO A 107 22.03 6.24 -1.43
N TYR A 108 20.87 6.38 -0.83
CA TYR A 108 19.61 6.71 -1.50
C TYR A 108 19.38 8.22 -1.62
N ASP A 109 18.63 8.62 -2.66
CA ASP A 109 18.26 10.00 -2.93
C ASP A 109 16.76 10.14 -3.24
N GLN A 110 16.34 11.33 -3.60
CA GLN A 110 14.93 11.64 -3.90
C GLN A 110 14.34 10.88 -5.11
N ASN A 111 15.17 10.29 -5.95
CA ASN A 111 14.76 9.60 -7.17
C ASN A 111 14.54 8.10 -6.95
N VAL A 112 14.87 7.62 -5.76
CA VAL A 112 14.68 6.22 -5.38
C VAL A 112 13.22 5.81 -5.46
N ARG A 113 12.93 4.66 -6.08
CA ARG A 113 11.60 4.06 -6.21
C ARG A 113 11.66 2.61 -5.69
N PRO A 114 11.65 2.42 -4.37
CA PRO A 114 11.79 1.09 -3.79
C PRO A 114 10.50 0.29 -3.91
N GLU A 115 10.60 -1.02 -3.68
CA GLU A 115 9.45 -1.91 -3.56
C GLU A 115 8.62 -1.54 -2.30
N PRO A 116 7.39 -1.06 -2.45
CA PRO A 116 6.58 -0.58 -1.34
C PRO A 116 5.77 -1.68 -0.66
N ALA A 117 5.91 -2.93 -1.12
CA ALA A 117 5.08 -4.05 -0.73
C ALA A 117 3.57 -3.72 -0.86
N SER A 118 2.78 -4.01 0.17
CA SER A 118 1.32 -3.90 0.13
C SER A 118 0.78 -2.46 0.13
N MET A 119 1.60 -1.42 0.18
CA MET A 119 1.11 -0.04 0.07
C MET A 119 0.30 0.21 -1.23
N HIS A 120 0.57 -0.56 -2.29
CA HIS A 120 -0.21 -0.50 -3.53
C HIS A 120 -1.70 -0.79 -3.31
N LYS A 121 -2.06 -1.61 -2.33
CA LYS A 121 -3.48 -1.88 -2.00
C LYS A 121 -4.24 -0.59 -1.67
N SER A 122 -3.64 0.31 -0.90
CA SER A 122 -4.28 1.58 -0.56
C SER A 122 -4.43 2.49 -1.78
N LEU A 123 -3.48 2.47 -2.70
CA LEU A 123 -3.63 3.14 -4.00
C LEU A 123 -4.76 2.50 -4.82
N LEU A 124 -4.86 1.17 -4.87
CA LEU A 124 -5.96 0.47 -5.53
C LEU A 124 -7.32 0.86 -4.91
N GLY A 125 -7.39 0.97 -3.58
CA GLY A 125 -8.57 1.49 -2.88
C GLY A 125 -8.96 2.90 -3.34
N LEU A 126 -7.98 3.80 -3.49
CA LEU A 126 -8.20 5.17 -4.00
C LEU A 126 -8.67 5.18 -5.46
N VAL A 127 -8.10 4.34 -6.31
CA VAL A 127 -8.53 4.23 -7.73
C VAL A 127 -9.95 3.67 -7.84
N THR A 128 -10.28 2.68 -7.00
CA THR A 128 -11.65 2.16 -6.92
C THR A 128 -12.63 3.22 -6.38
N ALA A 129 -12.23 3.98 -5.36
CA ALA A 129 -13.02 5.10 -4.85
C ALA A 129 -13.26 6.17 -5.94
N LYS A 130 -12.25 6.45 -6.77
CA LYS A 130 -12.39 7.36 -7.92
C LYS A 130 -13.37 6.81 -8.95
N ALA A 131 -13.31 5.52 -9.28
CA ALA A 131 -14.24 4.89 -10.21
C ALA A 131 -15.71 4.91 -9.69
N ILE A 132 -15.90 4.78 -8.37
CA ILE A 132 -17.21 4.96 -7.73
C ILE A 132 -17.66 6.42 -7.84
N ALA A 133 -16.79 7.39 -7.55
CA ALA A 133 -17.10 8.81 -7.65
C ALA A 133 -17.43 9.24 -9.07
N ASP A 134 -16.81 8.63 -10.08
CA ASP A 134 -17.07 8.87 -11.51
C ASP A 134 -18.32 8.14 -12.03
N GLY A 135 -18.94 7.26 -11.22
CA GLY A 135 -20.11 6.47 -11.61
C GLY A 135 -19.81 5.29 -12.55
N LEU A 136 -18.54 4.90 -12.70
CA LEU A 136 -18.11 3.73 -13.47
C LEU A 136 -18.34 2.43 -12.67
N ILE A 137 -18.24 2.53 -11.36
CA ILE A 137 -18.76 1.55 -10.39
C ILE A 137 -19.97 2.20 -9.72
N GLU A 138 -21.15 1.58 -9.82
CA GLU A 138 -22.41 2.16 -9.34
C GLU A 138 -22.34 2.50 -7.84
N SER A 139 -21.84 1.58 -7.04
CA SER A 139 -21.61 1.77 -5.60
C SER A 139 -20.64 0.71 -5.07
N ALA A 140 -20.14 0.90 -3.84
CA ALA A 140 -19.39 -0.14 -3.15
C ALA A 140 -20.24 -1.40 -2.87
N ASP A 141 -21.56 -1.29 -2.81
CA ASP A 141 -22.47 -2.40 -2.54
C ASP A 141 -22.93 -3.14 -3.81
N THR A 142 -22.42 -2.74 -4.97
CA THR A 142 -22.70 -3.41 -6.25
C THR A 142 -22.02 -4.78 -6.28
N PRO A 143 -22.79 -5.86 -6.61
CA PRO A 143 -22.23 -7.20 -6.81
C PRO A 143 -21.22 -7.23 -7.95
N ILE A 144 -20.08 -7.93 -7.76
CA ILE A 144 -19.02 -7.97 -8.76
C ILE A 144 -19.40 -8.75 -10.03
N GLY A 145 -20.39 -9.64 -9.96
CA GLY A 145 -21.01 -10.28 -11.13
C GLY A 145 -21.64 -9.30 -12.12
N THR A 146 -21.85 -8.04 -11.72
CA THR A 146 -22.24 -6.95 -12.62
C THR A 146 -21.13 -6.63 -13.63
N TYR A 147 -19.88 -6.83 -13.25
CA TYR A 147 -18.69 -6.49 -14.04
C TYR A 147 -17.95 -7.73 -14.56
N ILE A 148 -17.98 -8.83 -13.82
CA ILE A 148 -17.33 -10.11 -14.19
C ILE A 148 -18.36 -11.03 -14.82
N ASP A 149 -18.50 -10.99 -16.15
CA ASP A 149 -19.52 -11.74 -16.88
C ASP A 149 -19.53 -13.25 -16.57
N THR A 150 -18.37 -13.86 -16.34
CA THR A 150 -18.28 -15.29 -16.00
C THR A 150 -18.87 -15.64 -14.62
N TRP A 151 -19.08 -14.63 -13.77
CA TRP A 151 -19.66 -14.80 -12.43
C TRP A 151 -21.08 -14.26 -12.30
N LYS A 152 -21.68 -13.80 -13.38
CA LYS A 152 -23.03 -13.20 -13.39
C LYS A 152 -24.11 -14.09 -12.77
N ASP A 153 -24.05 -15.39 -13.04
CA ASP A 153 -25.00 -16.38 -12.52
C ASP A 153 -24.31 -17.36 -11.52
N ASP A 154 -23.16 -16.99 -10.98
CA ASP A 154 -22.35 -17.73 -10.02
C ASP A 154 -22.52 -17.12 -8.62
N PRO A 155 -22.58 -17.93 -7.54
CA PRO A 155 -22.65 -17.37 -6.17
C PRO A 155 -21.53 -16.38 -5.82
N ARG A 156 -20.34 -16.52 -6.43
CA ARG A 156 -19.22 -15.58 -6.26
C ARG A 156 -19.55 -14.19 -6.81
N GLY A 157 -20.43 -14.11 -7.79
CA GLY A 157 -20.89 -12.86 -8.37
C GLY A 157 -21.70 -12.00 -7.39
N GLU A 158 -22.27 -12.58 -6.34
CA GLU A 158 -22.97 -11.87 -5.28
C GLU A 158 -22.02 -11.13 -4.31
N ILE A 159 -20.71 -11.45 -4.32
CA ILE A 159 -19.71 -10.69 -3.56
C ILE A 159 -19.77 -9.24 -4.02
N THR A 160 -19.82 -8.30 -3.06
CA THR A 160 -19.85 -6.88 -3.39
C THR A 160 -18.46 -6.28 -3.52
N VAL A 161 -18.34 -5.17 -4.24
CA VAL A 161 -17.11 -4.37 -4.31
C VAL A 161 -16.64 -3.99 -2.90
N ARG A 162 -17.57 -3.67 -1.98
CA ARG A 162 -17.27 -3.39 -0.55
C ARG A 162 -16.56 -4.56 0.11
N GLN A 163 -17.03 -5.79 -0.09
CA GLN A 163 -16.42 -6.97 0.52
C GLN A 163 -15.00 -7.22 0.00
N LEU A 164 -14.70 -6.89 -1.26
CA LEU A 164 -13.32 -6.90 -1.75
C LEU A 164 -12.49 -5.76 -1.14
N LEU A 165 -13.04 -4.55 -1.07
CA LEU A 165 -12.39 -3.39 -0.47
C LEU A 165 -12.06 -3.60 1.00
N THR A 166 -12.92 -4.29 1.76
CA THR A 166 -12.79 -4.52 3.20
C THR A 166 -12.22 -5.88 3.56
N MET A 167 -11.70 -6.63 2.59
CA MET A 167 -11.11 -7.96 2.83
C MET A 167 -12.05 -8.96 3.52
N SER A 168 -13.32 -8.96 3.12
CA SER A 168 -14.39 -9.78 3.74
C SER A 168 -15.18 -10.60 2.71
N SER A 169 -14.54 -11.00 1.62
CA SER A 169 -15.19 -11.64 0.47
C SER A 169 -15.63 -13.10 0.69
N GLY A 170 -15.11 -13.78 1.71
CA GLY A 170 -15.33 -15.22 1.90
C GLY A 170 -14.69 -16.11 0.84
N LEU A 171 -13.75 -15.59 0.06
CA LEU A 171 -12.99 -16.36 -0.91
C LEU A 171 -11.80 -17.05 -0.24
N ALA A 172 -11.63 -18.34 -0.52
CA ALA A 172 -10.54 -19.14 0.02
C ALA A 172 -9.18 -18.65 -0.48
N PRO A 173 -8.15 -18.58 0.39
CA PRO A 173 -6.79 -18.25 -0.02
C PRO A 173 -6.20 -19.35 -0.92
N LEU A 174 -5.23 -18.97 -1.75
CA LEU A 174 -4.47 -19.94 -2.52
C LEU A 174 -3.61 -20.80 -1.60
N SER A 175 -3.51 -22.10 -1.92
CA SER A 175 -2.71 -23.04 -1.13
C SER A 175 -1.21 -22.76 -1.22
N TYR A 176 -0.52 -22.89 -0.08
CA TYR A 176 0.94 -22.91 0.05
C TYR A 176 1.53 -24.33 -0.04
N GLU A 177 0.70 -25.34 -0.14
CA GLU A 177 1.15 -26.73 -0.28
C GLU A 177 1.79 -26.96 -1.67
N GLY A 178 2.91 -27.66 -1.71
CA GLY A 178 3.63 -27.96 -2.94
C GLY A 178 5.00 -27.27 -3.10
N GLY A 179 5.49 -26.60 -2.06
CA GLY A 179 6.79 -25.92 -2.08
C GLY A 179 6.82 -24.78 -3.10
N GLU A 180 7.85 -24.69 -3.95
CA GLU A 180 7.97 -23.63 -4.97
C GLU A 180 6.86 -23.68 -6.04
N GLU A 181 6.27 -24.86 -6.26
CA GLU A 181 5.17 -25.05 -7.21
C GLU A 181 3.79 -24.68 -6.63
N ALA A 182 3.72 -24.31 -5.34
CA ALA A 182 2.46 -23.94 -4.69
C ALA A 182 1.77 -22.76 -5.40
N PRO A 183 0.45 -22.83 -5.60
CA PRO A 183 -0.29 -21.75 -6.28
C PRO A 183 -0.05 -20.36 -5.67
N ALA A 184 -0.05 -20.25 -4.32
CA ALA A 184 0.20 -18.98 -3.63
C ALA A 184 1.60 -18.44 -3.93
N ARG A 185 2.65 -19.28 -3.96
CA ARG A 185 4.02 -18.86 -4.27
C ARG A 185 4.16 -18.40 -5.72
N LYS A 186 3.61 -19.14 -6.66
CA LYS A 186 3.59 -18.75 -8.08
C LYS A 186 2.84 -17.44 -8.31
N PHE A 187 1.71 -17.26 -7.63
CA PHE A 187 0.96 -16.02 -7.68
C PHE A 187 1.82 -14.85 -7.18
N MET A 188 2.48 -15.03 -6.05
CA MET A 188 3.36 -13.99 -5.48
C MET A 188 4.59 -13.74 -6.36
N ALA A 189 5.15 -14.76 -6.98
CA ALA A 189 6.24 -14.62 -7.95
C ALA A 189 5.82 -13.96 -9.26
N GLY A 190 4.51 -13.95 -9.58
CA GLY A 190 4.00 -13.40 -10.83
C GLY A 190 4.14 -14.33 -12.05
N THR A 191 4.38 -15.62 -11.81
CA THR A 191 4.72 -16.61 -12.83
C THR A 191 3.53 -17.50 -13.21
N LEU A 192 2.31 -17.00 -13.12
CA LEU A 192 1.09 -17.71 -13.54
C LEU A 192 0.14 -16.73 -14.24
N ASP A 193 -0.87 -17.29 -14.90
CA ASP A 193 -2.01 -16.53 -15.42
C ASP A 193 -2.87 -16.05 -14.24
N ALA A 194 -2.75 -14.75 -13.93
CA ALA A 194 -3.43 -14.15 -12.79
C ALA A 194 -4.94 -14.12 -13.00
N ARG A 195 -5.41 -13.73 -14.20
CA ARG A 195 -6.86 -13.65 -14.50
C ARG A 195 -7.53 -15.02 -14.39
N ALA A 196 -6.93 -16.03 -15.00
CA ALA A 196 -7.45 -17.40 -14.88
C ALA A 196 -7.44 -17.90 -13.43
N THR A 197 -6.40 -17.60 -12.67
CA THR A 197 -6.31 -17.98 -11.25
C THR A 197 -7.44 -17.33 -10.43
N LEU A 198 -7.67 -16.03 -10.59
CA LEU A 198 -8.72 -15.31 -9.88
C LEU A 198 -10.12 -15.82 -10.23
N LEU A 199 -10.40 -16.04 -11.51
CA LEU A 199 -11.70 -16.53 -11.96
C LEU A 199 -11.99 -17.98 -11.49
N ASN A 200 -10.96 -18.73 -11.08
CA ASN A 200 -11.09 -20.08 -10.52
C ASN A 200 -11.07 -20.14 -8.98
N MET A 201 -10.98 -19.00 -8.27
CA MET A 201 -11.06 -19.00 -6.81
C MET A 201 -12.37 -19.57 -6.32
N GLN A 202 -12.34 -20.21 -5.16
CA GLN A 202 -13.51 -20.85 -4.56
C GLN A 202 -13.95 -20.05 -3.31
N LEU A 203 -15.24 -20.12 -2.98
CA LEU A 203 -15.73 -19.69 -1.68
C LEU A 203 -15.24 -20.65 -0.59
N GLU A 204 -14.99 -20.15 0.59
CA GLU A 204 -14.75 -20.99 1.77
C GLU A 204 -16.02 -21.75 2.15
N GLU A 205 -15.92 -23.06 2.28
CA GLU A 205 -17.08 -23.91 2.56
C GLU A 205 -17.58 -23.70 4.00
N GLY A 206 -18.80 -23.18 4.15
CA GLY A 206 -19.48 -23.02 5.44
C GLY A 206 -18.87 -21.90 6.32
N ALA A 207 -17.99 -21.06 5.77
CA ALA A 207 -17.46 -19.92 6.52
C ALA A 207 -18.53 -18.82 6.65
N GLU A 208 -18.66 -18.27 7.86
CA GLU A 208 -19.38 -17.01 8.09
C GLU A 208 -18.52 -15.84 7.57
N PRO A 209 -19.09 -14.69 7.19
CA PRO A 209 -18.33 -13.53 6.78
C PRO A 209 -17.31 -13.14 7.85
N HIS A 210 -16.05 -13.01 7.48
CA HIS A 210 -14.94 -12.68 8.37
C HIS A 210 -13.88 -11.84 7.65
N PHE A 211 -13.07 -11.13 8.41
CA PHE A 211 -11.93 -10.38 7.88
C PHE A 211 -10.75 -11.31 7.62
N HIS A 212 -10.30 -11.34 6.37
CA HIS A 212 -9.10 -12.09 5.99
C HIS A 212 -8.30 -11.31 4.94
N TYR A 213 -7.15 -10.78 5.32
CA TYR A 213 -6.29 -10.00 4.44
C TYR A 213 -5.51 -10.91 3.50
N ILE A 214 -5.96 -11.03 2.26
CA ILE A 214 -5.35 -11.87 1.22
C ILE A 214 -5.07 -11.11 -0.08
N ASN A 215 -3.90 -11.38 -0.66
CA ASN A 215 -3.43 -10.71 -1.88
C ASN A 215 -4.34 -10.92 -3.09
N THR A 216 -4.91 -12.13 -3.22
CA THR A 216 -5.80 -12.47 -4.33
C THR A 216 -7.11 -11.67 -4.30
N VAL A 217 -7.60 -11.28 -3.12
CA VAL A 217 -8.80 -10.43 -3.00
C VAL A 217 -8.52 -9.01 -3.54
N SER A 218 -7.37 -8.41 -3.22
CA SER A 218 -6.97 -7.14 -3.84
C SER A 218 -6.76 -7.28 -5.34
N GLN A 219 -6.19 -8.39 -5.80
CA GLN A 219 -6.00 -8.61 -7.23
C GLN A 219 -7.34 -8.82 -7.95
N LEU A 220 -8.32 -9.48 -7.31
CA LEU A 220 -9.68 -9.61 -7.84
C LEU A 220 -10.40 -8.25 -7.86
N LEU A 221 -10.17 -7.40 -6.86
CA LEU A 221 -10.65 -6.01 -6.89
C LEU A 221 -10.11 -5.25 -8.11
N MET A 222 -8.82 -5.43 -8.44
CA MET A 222 -8.24 -4.83 -9.64
C MET A 222 -8.88 -5.38 -10.92
N LEU A 223 -9.13 -6.68 -11.01
CA LEU A 223 -9.85 -7.27 -12.15
C LEU A 223 -11.26 -6.68 -12.27
N THR A 224 -12.00 -6.62 -11.16
CA THR A 224 -13.34 -6.03 -11.13
C THR A 224 -13.33 -4.56 -11.57
N LEU A 225 -12.31 -3.80 -11.12
CA LEU A 225 -12.11 -2.41 -11.50
C LEU A 225 -11.85 -2.27 -13.01
N GLU A 226 -10.92 -3.04 -13.60
CA GLU A 226 -10.65 -2.98 -15.05
C GLU A 226 -11.88 -3.31 -15.88
N GLU A 227 -12.65 -4.32 -15.51
CA GLU A 227 -13.90 -4.67 -16.19
C GLU A 227 -14.95 -3.53 -16.08
N ALA A 228 -15.04 -2.90 -14.90
CA ALA A 228 -15.97 -1.78 -14.69
C ALA A 228 -15.59 -0.52 -15.45
N ILE A 229 -14.30 -0.15 -15.47
CA ILE A 229 -13.84 1.08 -16.15
C ILE A 229 -13.66 0.89 -17.66
N GLY A 230 -13.57 -0.34 -18.17
CA GLY A 230 -13.44 -0.66 -19.59
C GLY A 230 -12.14 -0.20 -20.25
N GLN A 231 -11.07 0.02 -19.45
CA GLN A 231 -9.72 0.40 -19.90
C GLN A 231 -8.66 -0.14 -18.95
N PRO A 232 -7.36 -0.16 -19.34
CA PRO A 232 -6.29 -0.59 -18.46
C PRO A 232 -6.21 0.23 -17.17
N TYR A 233 -5.99 -0.44 -16.04
CA TYR A 233 -5.81 0.18 -14.74
C TYR A 233 -4.78 1.31 -14.74
N VAL A 234 -3.62 1.07 -15.38
CA VAL A 234 -2.51 2.04 -15.41
C VAL A 234 -2.87 3.34 -16.13
N ASP A 235 -3.69 3.27 -17.17
CA ASP A 235 -4.13 4.44 -17.93
C ASP A 235 -5.11 5.26 -17.09
N TYR A 236 -6.12 4.60 -16.50
CA TYR A 236 -7.10 5.25 -15.63
C TYR A 236 -6.44 5.88 -14.39
N LEU A 237 -5.56 5.15 -13.69
CA LEU A 237 -4.78 5.67 -12.58
C LEU A 237 -3.97 6.90 -13.01
N SER A 238 -3.24 6.80 -14.13
CA SER A 238 -2.42 7.89 -14.66
C SER A 238 -3.25 9.16 -14.89
N GLU A 239 -4.36 9.04 -15.60
CA GLU A 239 -5.19 10.17 -16.02
C GLU A 239 -6.02 10.77 -14.88
N GLN A 240 -6.58 9.91 -14.02
CA GLN A 240 -7.61 10.34 -13.07
C GLN A 240 -7.05 10.69 -11.67
N ILE A 241 -5.86 10.20 -11.31
CA ILE A 241 -5.25 10.45 -10.01
C ILE A 241 -3.81 10.93 -10.15
N TRP A 242 -2.95 10.18 -10.83
CA TRP A 242 -1.51 10.35 -10.78
C TRP A 242 -1.02 11.69 -11.36
N GLN A 243 -1.48 12.03 -12.57
CA GLN A 243 -1.20 13.33 -13.20
C GLN A 243 -1.89 14.51 -12.48
N PRO A 244 -3.18 14.42 -12.07
CA PRO A 244 -3.83 15.44 -11.29
C PRO A 244 -3.10 15.84 -10.00
N ILE A 245 -2.52 14.89 -9.26
CA ILE A 245 -1.72 15.19 -8.06
C ILE A 245 -0.31 15.68 -8.38
N GLY A 246 0.09 15.77 -9.64
CA GLY A 246 1.41 16.27 -10.05
C GLY A 246 2.54 15.32 -9.71
N ALA A 247 2.31 14.00 -9.76
CA ALA A 247 3.30 12.98 -9.49
C ALA A 247 4.29 12.79 -10.66
N GLU A 248 5.45 12.21 -10.37
CA GLU A 248 6.43 11.78 -11.37
C GLU A 248 6.01 10.46 -12.01
N ASP A 249 6.73 10.01 -13.04
CA ASP A 249 6.54 8.69 -13.63
C ASP A 249 6.77 7.61 -12.56
N ALA A 250 5.85 6.63 -12.49
CA ALA A 250 5.92 5.47 -11.61
C ALA A 250 5.83 4.18 -12.43
N TYR A 251 6.04 3.06 -11.76
CA TYR A 251 6.04 1.77 -12.44
C TYR A 251 5.24 0.74 -11.64
N VAL A 252 4.54 -0.12 -12.36
CA VAL A 252 3.81 -1.25 -11.79
C VAL A 252 4.33 -2.56 -12.39
N TYR A 253 4.44 -3.59 -11.56
CA TYR A 253 4.84 -4.91 -12.04
C TYR A 253 3.66 -5.63 -12.71
N TYR A 254 3.93 -6.33 -13.82
CA TYR A 254 2.96 -7.15 -14.54
C TYR A 254 3.22 -8.65 -14.33
N PHE A 255 2.17 -9.43 -14.23
CA PHE A 255 2.28 -10.89 -14.27
C PHE A 255 2.85 -11.33 -15.62
N GLU A 256 3.69 -12.41 -15.59
CA GLU A 256 4.47 -12.80 -16.76
C GLU A 256 3.61 -13.42 -17.87
N GLU A 257 2.59 -14.22 -17.50
CA GLU A 257 1.83 -15.00 -18.46
C GLU A 257 0.74 -14.22 -19.17
N ASP A 258 -0.02 -13.39 -18.44
CA ASP A 258 -1.19 -12.68 -18.96
C ASP A 258 -1.01 -11.16 -19.07
N GLY A 259 0.13 -10.65 -18.63
CA GLY A 259 0.41 -9.21 -18.66
C GLY A 259 -0.58 -8.39 -17.82
N PHE A 260 -1.15 -8.99 -16.76
CA PHE A 260 -2.07 -8.30 -15.85
C PHE A 260 -1.28 -7.49 -14.80
N PRO A 261 -1.63 -6.21 -14.52
CA PRO A 261 -0.91 -5.43 -13.53
C PRO A 261 -1.14 -5.99 -12.12
N ARG A 262 -0.08 -5.97 -11.29
CA ARG A 262 -0.15 -6.41 -9.90
C ARG A 262 -0.77 -5.30 -9.03
N GLY A 263 -1.94 -5.55 -8.44
CA GLY A 263 -2.67 -4.57 -7.64
C GLY A 263 -2.42 -4.63 -6.14
N TYR A 264 -1.81 -5.70 -5.64
CA TYR A 264 -1.60 -5.89 -4.21
C TYR A 264 -0.21 -5.49 -3.70
N ALA A 265 0.74 -5.23 -4.61
CA ALA A 265 2.14 -4.89 -4.31
C ALA A 265 2.82 -4.28 -5.54
N SER A 266 4.10 -3.91 -5.39
CA SER A 266 5.02 -3.59 -6.50
C SER A 266 4.59 -2.40 -7.36
N PHE A 267 4.17 -1.31 -6.69
CA PHE A 267 4.00 0.00 -7.31
C PHE A 267 5.18 0.91 -6.96
N LEU A 268 6.12 1.06 -7.88
CA LEU A 268 7.40 1.71 -7.64
C LEU A 268 7.29 3.22 -7.90
N ALA A 269 7.29 4.01 -6.84
CA ALA A 269 7.17 5.47 -6.88
C ALA A 269 8.15 6.13 -5.90
N THR A 270 8.40 7.41 -6.09
CA THR A 270 9.26 8.20 -5.18
C THR A 270 8.57 8.43 -3.83
N ALA A 271 9.35 8.72 -2.80
CA ALA A 271 8.79 9.06 -1.48
C ALA A 271 7.88 10.31 -1.55
N LYS A 272 8.21 11.29 -2.41
CA LYS A 272 7.34 12.46 -2.63
C LYS A 272 6.01 12.12 -3.30
N ASP A 273 6.00 11.13 -4.17
CA ASP A 273 4.75 10.70 -4.81
C ASP A 273 3.86 9.92 -3.84
N TRP A 274 4.46 9.11 -2.97
CA TRP A 274 3.75 8.50 -1.84
C TRP A 274 3.21 9.57 -0.86
N LEU A 275 3.97 10.65 -0.62
CA LEU A 275 3.50 11.80 0.16
C LEU A 275 2.28 12.46 -0.49
N ARG A 276 2.25 12.63 -1.82
CA ARG A 276 1.10 13.19 -2.56
C ARG A 276 -0.16 12.34 -2.35
N LEU A 277 -0.04 11.01 -2.37
CA LEU A 277 -1.15 10.12 -2.07
C LEU A 277 -1.61 10.25 -0.61
N GLY A 278 -0.67 10.39 0.33
CA GLY A 278 -0.99 10.66 1.73
C GLY A 278 -1.76 11.97 1.89
N LEU A 279 -1.34 13.04 1.21
CA LEU A 279 -2.05 14.33 1.19
C LEU A 279 -3.46 14.20 0.61
N LEU A 280 -3.60 13.45 -0.50
CA LEU A 280 -4.91 13.19 -1.11
C LEU A 280 -5.88 12.50 -0.13
N VAL A 281 -5.39 11.55 0.67
CA VAL A 281 -6.18 10.88 1.71
C VAL A 281 -6.49 11.81 2.87
N LYS A 282 -5.48 12.52 3.37
CA LYS A 282 -5.60 13.47 4.49
C LYS A 282 -6.63 14.56 4.18
N ASP A 283 -6.58 15.11 2.97
CA ASP A 283 -7.44 16.22 2.54
C ASP A 283 -8.76 15.75 1.88
N ASN A 284 -9.19 14.51 2.18
CA ASN A 284 -10.46 13.95 1.69
C ASN A 284 -10.63 14.09 0.17
N GLY A 285 -9.59 13.72 -0.58
CA GLY A 285 -9.61 13.72 -2.04
C GLY A 285 -9.30 15.06 -2.69
N ALA A 286 -9.04 16.11 -1.91
CA ALA A 286 -8.57 17.38 -2.45
C ALA A 286 -7.03 17.37 -2.62
N PHE A 287 -6.53 18.06 -3.65
CA PHE A 287 -5.10 18.25 -3.88
C PHE A 287 -4.84 19.52 -4.70
N GLY A 288 -3.90 20.36 -4.23
CA GLY A 288 -3.47 21.56 -4.96
C GLY A 288 -4.59 22.54 -5.29
N GLY A 289 -5.61 22.63 -4.44
CA GLY A 289 -6.77 23.53 -4.60
C GLY A 289 -7.89 22.96 -5.49
N GLY A 290 -7.77 21.71 -5.98
CA GLY A 290 -8.80 21.00 -6.73
C GLY A 290 -9.31 19.76 -6.00
N GLN A 291 -10.50 19.27 -6.36
CA GLN A 291 -11.05 18.01 -5.87
C GLN A 291 -10.74 16.92 -6.91
N VAL A 292 -9.88 15.95 -6.57
CA VAL A 292 -9.49 14.85 -7.44
C VAL A 292 -10.46 13.67 -7.29
N ILE A 293 -10.82 13.34 -6.03
CA ILE A 293 -11.82 12.30 -5.70
C ILE A 293 -12.88 12.95 -4.81
N ASP A 294 -14.15 12.63 -5.01
CA ASP A 294 -15.23 13.17 -4.18
C ASP A 294 -14.98 12.92 -2.69
N ALA A 295 -15.13 13.95 -1.87
CA ALA A 295 -14.82 13.92 -0.45
C ALA A 295 -15.63 12.88 0.33
N SER A 296 -16.89 12.65 -0.05
CA SER A 296 -17.75 11.67 0.62
C SER A 296 -17.24 10.25 0.42
N VAL A 297 -16.68 9.97 -0.77
CA VAL A 297 -16.15 8.64 -1.11
C VAL A 297 -14.81 8.40 -0.39
N VAL A 298 -13.92 9.41 -0.30
CA VAL A 298 -12.68 9.26 0.48
C VAL A 298 -12.96 9.13 1.98
N LYS A 299 -13.97 9.81 2.50
CA LYS A 299 -14.43 9.59 3.89
C LYS A 299 -14.94 8.16 4.10
N ALA A 300 -15.70 7.61 3.14
CA ALA A 300 -16.12 6.21 3.19
C ALA A 300 -14.95 5.23 3.11
N LEU A 301 -13.92 5.55 2.31
CA LEU A 301 -12.68 4.75 2.24
C LEU A 301 -11.96 4.69 3.60
N LYS A 302 -11.92 5.80 4.34
CA LYS A 302 -11.28 5.87 5.67
C LYS A 302 -12.16 5.32 6.80
N ALA A 303 -13.45 5.12 6.57
CA ALA A 303 -14.38 4.65 7.60
C ALA A 303 -14.05 3.22 8.05
N PRO A 304 -14.32 2.87 9.33
CA PRO A 304 -14.15 1.50 9.81
C PRO A 304 -15.05 0.53 9.05
N SER A 305 -14.52 -0.65 8.71
CA SER A 305 -15.35 -1.71 8.16
C SER A 305 -16.13 -2.44 9.27
N GLU A 306 -17.20 -3.10 8.88
CA GLU A 306 -18.08 -3.81 9.82
C GLU A 306 -17.36 -4.95 10.56
N LEU A 307 -16.53 -5.71 9.83
CA LEU A 307 -15.86 -6.91 10.35
C LEU A 307 -14.48 -6.62 10.94
N ASN A 308 -13.86 -5.49 10.59
CA ASN A 308 -12.62 -5.05 11.20
C ASN A 308 -12.60 -3.52 11.31
N PRO A 309 -12.85 -2.94 12.51
CA PRO A 309 -12.85 -1.49 12.69
C PRO A 309 -11.50 -0.83 12.41
N ASP A 310 -10.39 -1.58 12.46
CA ASP A 310 -9.05 -1.09 12.15
C ASP A 310 -8.69 -1.18 10.66
N TYR A 311 -9.68 -1.48 9.80
CA TYR A 311 -9.52 -1.56 8.36
C TYR A 311 -10.67 -0.87 7.61
N GLY A 312 -10.31 -0.01 6.65
CA GLY A 312 -11.23 0.63 5.71
C GLY A 312 -11.20 -0.03 4.33
N TRP A 313 -11.31 0.77 3.27
CA TRP A 313 -11.20 0.30 1.90
C TRP A 313 -9.74 0.19 1.47
N GLN A 314 -9.14 -0.98 1.67
CA GLN A 314 -7.72 -1.27 1.38
C GLN A 314 -6.75 -0.34 2.14
N ILE A 315 -7.17 0.21 3.27
CA ILE A 315 -6.38 1.11 4.11
C ILE A 315 -6.51 0.72 5.58
N TRP A 316 -5.41 0.76 6.32
CA TRP A 316 -5.39 0.49 7.75
C TRP A 316 -5.73 1.74 8.58
N ARG A 317 -6.23 1.51 9.77
CA ARG A 317 -6.62 2.52 10.76
C ARG A 317 -5.86 2.26 12.06
N GLY A 318 -5.52 3.34 12.76
CA GLY A 318 -4.79 3.26 14.03
C GLY A 318 -5.64 3.73 15.23
N GLU A 319 -6.97 3.65 15.12
CA GLU A 319 -7.87 4.12 16.19
C GLU A 319 -7.87 3.19 17.40
N THR A 320 -7.84 1.88 17.17
CA THR A 320 -7.79 0.87 18.24
C THR A 320 -6.36 0.43 18.49
N TYR A 321 -5.93 0.44 19.74
CA TYR A 321 -4.61 -0.09 20.10
C TYR A 321 -4.66 -1.60 20.27
N GLU A 322 -3.86 -2.28 19.48
CA GLU A 322 -3.49 -3.69 19.68
C GLU A 322 -1.96 -3.81 19.69
N GLU A 323 -1.38 -4.43 20.73
CA GLU A 323 0.06 -4.66 20.81
C GLU A 323 0.59 -5.49 19.62
N ASN A 324 -0.26 -6.39 19.12
CA ASN A 324 0.02 -7.21 17.93
C ASN A 324 -1.18 -7.17 17.00
N ARG A 325 -1.07 -6.43 15.89
CA ARG A 325 -2.08 -6.36 14.86
C ARG A 325 -1.95 -7.54 13.91
N PHE A 326 -2.99 -8.35 13.80
CA PHE A 326 -3.06 -9.51 12.91
C PHE A 326 -3.73 -9.16 11.57
N TYR A 327 -3.53 -10.02 10.58
CA TYR A 327 -4.10 -9.88 9.24
C TYR A 327 -5.34 -10.76 9.03
N ASN A 328 -5.89 -11.33 10.09
CA ASN A 328 -7.12 -12.14 10.10
C ASN A 328 -7.80 -12.10 11.48
N ASP A 329 -9.08 -12.45 11.51
CA ASP A 329 -9.89 -12.46 12.73
C ASP A 329 -9.49 -13.56 13.71
N GLU A 330 -8.87 -14.63 13.23
CA GLU A 330 -8.40 -15.75 14.04
C GLU A 330 -7.21 -15.35 14.92
N LYS A 331 -6.62 -14.17 14.69
CA LYS A 331 -5.40 -13.67 15.34
C LYS A 331 -4.26 -14.69 15.30
N ALA A 332 -4.09 -15.29 14.13
CA ALA A 332 -3.09 -16.33 13.88
C ALA A 332 -2.08 -15.89 12.80
N GLY A 333 -0.90 -16.50 12.86
CA GLY A 333 0.15 -16.26 11.88
C GLY A 333 0.94 -14.98 12.14
N PHE A 334 1.27 -14.27 11.08
CA PHE A 334 2.06 -13.05 11.15
C PHE A 334 1.27 -11.89 11.78
N SER A 335 1.95 -11.13 12.61
CA SER A 335 1.43 -9.89 13.21
C SER A 335 2.45 -8.76 13.14
N VAL A 336 1.99 -7.54 13.24
CA VAL A 336 2.83 -6.35 13.36
C VAL A 336 2.75 -5.84 14.79
N TYR A 337 3.91 -5.64 15.39
CA TYR A 337 4.03 -5.15 16.76
C TYR A 337 3.86 -3.64 16.84
N ALA A 338 3.18 -3.16 17.88
CA ALA A 338 3.08 -1.76 18.25
C ALA A 338 3.33 -1.58 19.73
N SER A 339 4.38 -0.83 20.09
CA SER A 339 4.83 -0.67 21.48
C SER A 339 3.92 0.21 22.35
N ALA A 340 3.04 0.99 21.73
CA ALA A 340 2.13 1.92 22.40
C ALA A 340 0.94 2.28 21.50
N PRO A 341 -0.15 2.86 22.05
CA PRO A 341 -1.15 3.54 21.23
C PRO A 341 -0.51 4.66 20.38
N TYR A 342 -1.11 4.94 19.24
CA TYR A 342 -0.74 6.13 18.47
C TYR A 342 -1.12 7.42 19.23
N LEU A 343 -0.32 8.47 19.07
CA LEU A 343 -0.60 9.79 19.67
C LEU A 343 -1.66 10.58 18.89
N ALA A 344 -1.83 10.29 17.60
CA ALA A 344 -2.89 10.86 16.78
C ALA A 344 -4.10 9.92 16.78
N ASP A 345 -5.29 10.44 17.11
CA ASP A 345 -6.50 9.62 17.31
C ASP A 345 -7.17 9.16 16.01
N ASP A 346 -6.94 9.87 14.89
CA ASP A 346 -7.59 9.65 13.59
C ASP A 346 -6.65 9.06 12.53
N LEU A 347 -5.62 8.37 12.97
CA LEU A 347 -4.55 7.90 12.11
C LEU A 347 -5.05 6.84 11.12
N VAL A 348 -4.81 7.05 9.81
CA VAL A 348 -4.96 6.04 8.76
C VAL A 348 -3.65 5.90 7.99
N TYR A 349 -3.35 4.69 7.50
CA TYR A 349 -2.06 4.46 6.89
C TYR A 349 -2.06 3.38 5.80
N PHE A 350 -1.16 3.55 4.83
CA PHE A 350 -0.80 2.55 3.84
C PHE A 350 0.21 1.61 4.48
N ASP A 351 -0.11 0.32 4.48
CA ASP A 351 0.71 -0.71 5.11
C ASP A 351 1.48 -1.51 4.06
N GLY A 352 2.79 -1.33 4.01
CA GLY A 352 3.71 -2.18 3.29
C GLY A 352 4.53 -3.04 4.25
N PHE A 353 4.66 -4.32 3.93
CA PHE A 353 5.39 -5.27 4.76
C PHE A 353 6.77 -4.75 5.17
N GLY A 354 7.07 -4.88 6.47
CA GLY A 354 8.37 -4.51 7.02
C GLY A 354 8.60 -3.01 7.17
N GLY A 355 7.53 -2.22 7.39
CA GLY A 355 7.64 -0.82 7.77
C GLY A 355 7.63 0.18 6.62
N GLN A 356 7.23 -0.24 5.40
CA GLN A 356 6.89 0.72 4.35
C GLN A 356 5.59 1.42 4.75
N ARG A 357 5.62 2.74 4.92
CA ARG A 357 4.47 3.48 5.50
C ARG A 357 4.22 4.82 4.82
N VAL A 358 2.95 5.08 4.54
CA VAL A 358 2.40 6.44 4.44
C VAL A 358 1.37 6.56 5.55
N ILE A 359 1.60 7.45 6.49
CA ILE A 359 0.77 7.64 7.68
C ILE A 359 0.13 9.01 7.56
N THR A 360 -1.18 9.11 7.80
CA THR A 360 -1.91 10.37 7.69
C THR A 360 -2.80 10.61 8.91
N SER A 361 -2.90 11.86 9.34
CA SER A 361 -3.86 12.34 10.32
C SER A 361 -4.45 13.66 9.82
N GLU A 362 -5.78 13.74 9.74
CA GLU A 362 -6.50 14.95 9.35
C GLU A 362 -6.47 15.98 10.50
N THR A 363 -6.64 15.52 11.73
CA THR A 363 -6.69 16.39 12.92
C THR A 363 -5.34 17.02 13.24
N GLU A 364 -4.24 16.32 13.01
CA GLU A 364 -2.87 16.84 13.19
C GLU A 364 -2.36 17.59 11.95
N ASP A 365 -3.12 17.62 10.84
CA ASP A 365 -2.65 18.10 9.52
C ASP A 365 -1.28 17.52 9.16
N LEU A 366 -1.14 16.18 9.27
CA LEU A 366 0.11 15.45 9.24
C LEU A 366 0.12 14.37 8.16
N VAL A 367 1.24 14.26 7.44
CA VAL A 367 1.59 13.07 6.65
C VAL A 367 3.03 12.69 6.91
N ILE A 368 3.28 11.41 7.19
CA ILE A 368 4.62 10.85 7.36
C ILE A 368 4.83 9.78 6.29
N VAL A 369 5.95 9.83 5.59
CA VAL A 369 6.35 8.76 4.65
C VAL A 369 7.66 8.16 5.10
N ARG A 370 7.68 6.84 5.26
CA ARG A 370 8.90 6.06 5.46
C ARG A 370 8.98 4.99 4.37
N LEU A 371 10.07 4.97 3.63
CA LEU A 371 10.48 3.86 2.77
C LEU A 371 11.84 3.37 3.23
N GLY A 372 12.08 2.06 3.20
CA GLY A 372 13.35 1.51 3.68
C GLY A 372 13.40 -0.01 3.54
N ASP A 373 14.40 -0.63 4.15
CA ASP A 373 14.51 -2.09 4.22
C ASP A 373 13.29 -2.70 4.90
N THR A 374 12.96 -3.92 4.45
CA THR A 374 11.97 -4.75 5.11
C THR A 374 12.47 -5.18 6.50
N ARG A 375 11.70 -4.86 7.54
CA ARG A 375 11.99 -5.18 8.93
C ARG A 375 10.95 -6.12 9.51
N THR A 376 11.38 -7.25 10.05
CA THR A 376 10.48 -8.16 10.80
C THR A 376 10.30 -7.74 12.26
N ASP A 377 11.15 -6.85 12.76
CA ASP A 377 11.13 -6.24 14.08
C ASP A 377 10.60 -4.79 14.05
N TRP A 378 9.84 -4.43 13.04
CA TRP A 378 9.22 -3.11 12.91
C TRP A 378 8.20 -2.87 14.01
N ASP A 379 8.29 -1.70 14.66
CA ASP A 379 7.32 -1.19 15.62
C ASP A 379 6.45 -0.12 14.96
N ASP A 380 5.20 -0.44 14.69
CA ASP A 380 4.27 0.42 13.96
C ASP A 380 4.00 1.76 14.67
N ALA A 381 4.06 1.80 16.00
CA ALA A 381 3.78 3.01 16.77
C ALA A 381 5.00 3.92 16.92
N LYS A 382 6.21 3.37 16.82
CA LYS A 382 7.41 4.09 17.22
C LYS A 382 7.68 5.34 16.41
N LEU A 383 7.72 5.23 15.09
CA LEU A 383 8.03 6.36 14.22
C LEU A 383 6.95 7.45 14.25
N PRO A 384 5.64 7.14 14.07
CA PRO A 384 4.61 8.17 14.13
C PRO A 384 4.55 8.86 15.49
N ASN A 385 4.73 8.13 16.60
CA ASN A 385 4.72 8.74 17.93
C ASN A 385 5.93 9.64 18.19
N LEU A 386 7.11 9.31 17.67
CA LEU A 386 8.28 10.21 17.74
C LEU A 386 8.03 11.51 16.97
N VAL A 387 7.43 11.43 15.78
CA VAL A 387 7.11 12.62 14.98
C VAL A 387 6.00 13.43 15.65
N THR A 388 4.87 12.84 16.00
CA THR A 388 3.72 13.52 16.59
C THR A 388 4.08 14.12 17.96
N GLY A 389 4.83 13.40 18.80
CA GLY A 389 5.29 13.91 20.09
C GLY A 389 6.22 15.11 19.97
N ALA A 390 7.09 15.14 18.96
CA ALA A 390 7.92 16.32 18.67
C ALA A 390 7.09 17.52 18.24
N LEU A 391 6.05 17.31 17.42
CA LEU A 391 5.13 18.37 16.97
C LEU A 391 4.28 18.91 18.14
N HIS A 392 3.76 18.05 19.02
CA HIS A 392 3.03 18.46 20.22
C HIS A 392 3.89 19.31 21.15
N THR A 393 5.19 19.01 21.25
CA THR A 393 6.14 19.81 22.04
C THR A 393 6.31 21.22 21.46
N LEU A 394 6.41 21.31 20.12
CA LEU A 394 6.50 22.61 19.42
C LEU A 394 5.23 23.47 19.57
N ASP A 395 4.05 22.85 19.52
CA ASP A 395 2.78 23.59 19.66
C ASP A 395 2.54 24.07 21.11
N ALA A 396 3.25 23.50 22.09
CA ALA A 396 3.16 23.87 23.51
C ALA A 396 4.12 25.03 23.90
N GLU A 397 5.12 25.34 23.09
CA GLU A 397 6.07 26.45 23.27
C GLU A 397 5.56 27.77 22.66
#